data_df585b64ba1775ef270ee1c00f2822da
#
_entry.id   df585b64ba1775ef270ee1c00f2822da
#
_cell.length_a   1.000
_cell.length_b   1.000
_cell.length_c   1.000
_cell.angle_alpha   90.00
_cell.angle_beta   90.00
_cell.angle_gamma   90.00
#
_symmetry.space_group_name_H-M   'P 1'
#
loop_
_entity.id
_entity.type
_entity.pdbx_description
1 polymer ?
#
loop_
_entity_poly.entity_id
_entity_poly.type
_entity_poly.pdbx_seq_one_letter_code
_entity_poly.pdbx_strand_id
1 'polypeptide(L)'
;MYIKRHLETTIEKLSGCCKVLLVTGPRQVGKTTLLRRLAEGNRTYVTMDDINVRSLAMTEPGLFLQRYKPPLLIDEIQMAPKLLPYIKMYVDEHGNNGDFWLTGSHAFDLMENVTESLAGRIAIVHLLGFSHAEVAGLGAGAFVPEEKFLLQRAQEAEILPMRDLFEQIWRGSMPALNNASEQDWNNYYSSYVQTFLQRDVRTLTQVNDELQFYRFLCAAASYTGSMINYAALAKEAEITAPTAKQWLKVLAAAGLVYLLEPFMHPNLKYGVKAPKVYFTDTGLAAYLLRWSNAEILEAGAMSSSFLETWAVMEIYKSFSNCGQIPPLGYYRDFNSREVELVLNVDGSIHPLAIRKSSSPVKEIKKFDILRPVTEGERALKLGAGGVICFANDLLPIDARNWYIPAGLL
;
A
#
# COMPACT_ATOMS: atom_id res chain seq x y z
N MET A 1 -15.23 16.55 6.27
CA MET A 1 -16.21 15.44 6.20
C MET A 1 -15.43 14.13 6.30
N TYR A 2 -15.93 13.11 7.04
CA TYR A 2 -15.27 11.80 7.10
C TYR A 2 -15.58 11.00 5.84
N ILE A 3 -14.55 10.49 5.18
CA ILE A 3 -14.68 9.53 4.08
C ILE A 3 -14.65 8.12 4.68
N LYS A 4 -15.68 7.33 4.41
CA LYS A 4 -15.78 5.96 4.91
C LYS A 4 -14.65 5.10 4.34
N ARG A 5 -13.94 4.38 5.21
CA ARG A 5 -12.86 3.48 4.78
C ARG A 5 -13.41 2.11 4.43
N HIS A 6 -12.95 1.54 3.34
CA HIS A 6 -13.33 0.17 2.97
C HIS A 6 -12.84 -0.86 3.99
N LEU A 7 -11.75 -0.57 4.69
CA LEU A 7 -11.18 -1.43 5.74
C LEU A 7 -12.10 -1.57 6.97
N GLU A 8 -13.10 -0.68 7.18
CA GLU A 8 -14.01 -0.73 8.34
C GLU A 8 -14.69 -2.10 8.50
N THR A 9 -15.30 -2.59 7.42
CA THR A 9 -15.98 -3.89 7.41
C THR A 9 -15.01 -5.06 7.71
N THR A 10 -13.79 -4.98 7.22
CA THR A 10 -12.75 -5.98 7.48
C THR A 10 -12.32 -5.96 8.95
N ILE A 11 -12.16 -4.78 9.54
CA ILE A 11 -11.84 -4.61 10.97
C ILE A 11 -12.94 -5.24 11.83
N GLU A 12 -14.21 -4.95 11.53
CA GLU A 12 -15.35 -5.51 12.28
C GLU A 12 -15.38 -7.04 12.20
N LYS A 13 -15.19 -7.62 11.02
CA LYS A 13 -15.13 -9.08 10.82
C LYS A 13 -13.97 -9.71 11.59
N LEU A 14 -12.78 -9.15 11.49
CA LEU A 14 -11.58 -9.67 12.17
C LEU A 14 -11.68 -9.52 13.69
N SER A 15 -12.27 -8.43 14.17
CA SER A 15 -12.56 -8.24 15.59
C SER A 15 -13.54 -9.28 16.15
N GLY A 16 -14.42 -9.82 15.31
CA GLY A 16 -15.34 -10.91 15.68
C GLY A 16 -14.67 -12.29 15.76
N CYS A 17 -13.48 -12.49 15.19
CA CYS A 17 -12.83 -13.81 15.15
C CYS A 17 -11.43 -13.84 15.76
N CYS A 18 -10.78 -12.70 15.99
CA CYS A 18 -9.43 -12.61 16.55
C CYS A 18 -9.45 -11.85 17.86
N LYS A 19 -8.65 -12.29 18.82
CA LYS A 19 -8.55 -11.67 20.17
C LYS A 19 -7.87 -10.30 20.10
N VAL A 20 -6.86 -10.18 19.25
CA VAL A 20 -6.07 -8.96 19.04
C VAL A 20 -6.13 -8.55 17.57
N LEU A 21 -6.32 -7.27 17.32
CA LEU A 21 -6.25 -6.65 16.00
C LEU A 21 -5.18 -5.57 15.99
N LEU A 22 -4.26 -5.60 15.03
CA LEU A 22 -3.30 -4.53 14.79
C LEU A 22 -3.59 -3.85 13.45
N VAL A 23 -3.85 -2.55 13.49
CA VAL A 23 -3.91 -1.70 12.30
C VAL A 23 -2.59 -0.96 12.17
N THR A 24 -1.83 -1.31 11.14
CA THR A 24 -0.55 -0.68 10.82
C THR A 24 -0.61 0.06 9.48
N GLY A 25 0.42 0.82 9.16
CA GLY A 25 0.49 1.59 7.91
C GLY A 25 1.29 2.89 8.07
N PRO A 26 1.56 3.62 6.98
CA PRO A 26 2.30 4.87 7.01
C PRO A 26 1.74 5.87 8.03
N ARG A 27 2.55 6.87 8.38
CA ARG A 27 2.09 7.97 9.23
C ARG A 27 0.99 8.76 8.53
N GLN A 28 0.06 9.34 9.31
CA GLN A 28 -0.97 10.28 8.85
C GLN A 28 -2.02 9.72 7.87
N VAL A 29 -2.08 8.39 7.66
CA VAL A 29 -3.12 7.74 6.84
C VAL A 29 -4.47 7.58 7.55
N GLY A 30 -4.57 7.99 8.83
CA GLY A 30 -5.82 8.01 9.58
C GLY A 30 -6.10 6.77 10.44
N LYS A 31 -5.09 5.97 10.84
CA LYS A 31 -5.25 4.76 11.68
C LYS A 31 -6.02 5.05 12.97
N THR A 32 -5.55 6.01 13.75
CA THR A 32 -6.18 6.40 15.03
C THR A 32 -7.60 6.92 14.81
N THR A 33 -7.81 7.75 13.77
CA THR A 33 -9.13 8.30 13.45
C THR A 33 -10.13 7.19 13.11
N LEU A 34 -9.70 6.23 12.28
CA LEU A 34 -10.52 5.07 11.89
C LEU A 34 -10.92 4.23 13.11
N LEU A 35 -9.93 3.80 13.91
CA LEU A 35 -10.21 2.94 15.05
C LEU A 35 -10.99 3.64 16.17
N ARG A 36 -10.71 4.93 16.44
CA ARG A 36 -11.50 5.69 17.41
C ARG A 36 -12.95 5.80 17.01
N ARG A 37 -13.21 6.04 15.72
CA ARG A 37 -14.58 6.08 15.20
C ARG A 37 -15.31 4.76 15.38
N LEU A 38 -14.67 3.64 15.06
CA LEU A 38 -15.26 2.31 15.23
C LEU A 38 -15.37 1.89 16.70
N ALA A 39 -14.54 2.46 17.58
CA ALA A 39 -14.52 2.18 19.00
C ALA A 39 -15.55 3.00 19.81
N GLU A 40 -16.24 3.96 19.19
CA GLU A 40 -17.16 4.85 19.90
C GLU A 40 -18.19 4.09 20.75
N GLY A 41 -18.18 4.36 22.06
CA GLY A 41 -19.07 3.76 23.04
C GLY A 41 -18.75 2.32 23.49
N ASN A 42 -17.80 1.63 22.85
CA ASN A 42 -17.57 0.20 23.07
C ASN A 42 -16.18 -0.16 23.63
N ARG A 43 -15.22 0.79 23.67
CA ARG A 43 -13.82 0.52 24.05
C ARG A 43 -13.21 1.67 24.81
N THR A 44 -12.35 1.35 25.75
CA THR A 44 -11.46 2.34 26.34
C THR A 44 -10.33 2.68 25.38
N TYR A 45 -10.12 3.97 25.10
CA TYR A 45 -9.00 4.46 24.29
C TYR A 45 -7.84 4.90 25.18
N VAL A 46 -6.64 4.43 24.85
CA VAL A 46 -5.40 4.79 25.55
C VAL A 46 -4.30 5.03 24.51
N THR A 47 -3.53 6.11 24.65
CA THR A 47 -2.39 6.40 23.75
C THR A 47 -1.06 6.32 24.47
N MET A 48 -0.06 5.76 23.81
CA MET A 48 1.33 5.73 24.28
C MET A 48 2.07 7.06 24.03
N ASP A 49 1.43 8.04 23.40
CA ASP A 49 1.95 9.41 23.35
C ASP A 49 1.88 10.10 24.71
N ASP A 50 0.95 9.70 25.59
CA ASP A 50 0.94 10.14 26.99
C ASP A 50 2.11 9.52 27.74
N ILE A 51 3.01 10.37 28.23
CA ILE A 51 4.25 9.97 28.91
C ILE A 51 3.96 9.16 30.18
N ASN A 52 2.92 9.51 30.95
CA ASN A 52 2.59 8.82 32.20
C ASN A 52 2.02 7.43 31.91
N VAL A 53 1.12 7.35 30.91
CA VAL A 53 0.54 6.09 30.47
C VAL A 53 1.61 5.17 29.92
N ARG A 54 2.49 5.68 29.06
CA ARG A 54 3.62 4.94 28.51
C ARG A 54 4.59 4.47 29.59
N SER A 55 4.91 5.31 30.56
CA SER A 55 5.77 4.94 31.68
C SER A 55 5.18 3.76 32.44
N LEU A 56 3.88 3.81 32.79
CA LEU A 56 3.20 2.69 33.47
C LEU A 56 3.24 1.41 32.59
N ALA A 57 2.95 1.51 31.30
CA ALA A 57 2.98 0.37 30.39
C ALA A 57 4.37 -0.28 30.25
N MET A 58 5.44 0.51 30.39
CA MET A 58 6.83 0.05 30.26
C MET A 58 7.44 -0.46 31.57
N THR A 59 7.06 0.12 32.72
CA THR A 59 7.62 -0.25 34.02
C THR A 59 6.79 -1.31 34.72
N GLU A 60 5.46 -1.23 34.65
CA GLU A 60 4.50 -2.08 35.34
C GLU A 60 3.36 -2.53 34.42
N PRO A 61 3.63 -3.34 33.37
CA PRO A 61 2.62 -3.75 32.39
C PRO A 61 1.42 -4.49 33.00
N GLY A 62 1.65 -5.23 34.07
CA GLY A 62 0.58 -5.92 34.82
C GLY A 62 -0.41 -4.94 35.44
N LEU A 63 0.09 -3.87 36.10
CA LEU A 63 -0.74 -2.81 36.67
C LEU A 63 -1.44 -2.00 35.56
N PHE A 64 -0.79 -1.82 34.41
CA PHE A 64 -1.42 -1.18 33.26
C PHE A 64 -2.70 -1.92 32.86
N LEU A 65 -2.67 -3.26 32.69
CA LEU A 65 -3.83 -4.06 32.31
C LEU A 65 -4.88 -4.17 33.43
N GLN A 66 -4.50 -4.03 34.70
CA GLN A 66 -5.45 -3.93 35.82
C GLN A 66 -6.23 -2.61 35.76
N ARG A 67 -5.54 -1.51 35.41
CA ARG A 67 -6.15 -0.17 35.30
C ARG A 67 -7.00 -0.01 34.06
N TYR A 68 -6.51 -0.47 32.91
CA TYR A 68 -7.14 -0.36 31.61
C TYR A 68 -7.62 -1.73 31.14
N LYS A 69 -8.85 -2.05 31.48
CA LYS A 69 -9.43 -3.37 31.15
C LYS A 69 -9.96 -3.41 29.70
N PRO A 70 -9.84 -4.55 29.01
CA PRO A 70 -10.51 -4.76 27.70
C PRO A 70 -12.05 -4.65 27.81
N PRO A 71 -12.72 -4.28 26.69
CA PRO A 71 -12.17 -4.01 25.38
C PRO A 71 -11.35 -2.72 25.32
N LEU A 72 -10.13 -2.79 24.79
CA LEU A 72 -9.14 -1.72 24.85
C LEU A 72 -8.60 -1.38 23.45
N LEU A 73 -8.51 -0.08 23.14
CA LEU A 73 -7.79 0.44 21.98
C LEU A 73 -6.51 1.12 22.48
N ILE A 74 -5.35 0.56 22.08
CA ILE A 74 -4.03 1.06 22.43
C ILE A 74 -3.41 1.68 21.17
N ASP A 75 -3.19 3.00 21.21
CA ASP A 75 -2.60 3.75 20.12
C ASP A 75 -1.08 3.86 20.29
N GLU A 76 -0.33 3.75 19.17
CA GLU A 76 1.14 3.80 19.10
C GLU A 76 1.84 2.73 19.96
N ILE A 77 1.38 1.47 19.88
CA ILE A 77 1.87 0.34 20.70
C ILE A 77 3.38 0.11 20.59
N GLN A 78 4.03 0.50 19.47
CA GLN A 78 5.49 0.38 19.30
C GLN A 78 6.27 1.17 20.35
N MET A 79 5.65 2.15 21.02
CA MET A 79 6.27 2.92 22.09
C MET A 79 6.24 2.16 23.44
N ALA A 80 5.51 1.04 23.52
CA ALA A 80 5.41 0.21 24.72
C ALA A 80 5.52 -1.30 24.40
N PRO A 81 6.64 -1.77 23.79
CA PRO A 81 6.79 -3.16 23.37
C PRO A 81 6.73 -4.16 24.53
N LYS A 82 7.11 -3.76 25.75
CA LYS A 82 7.01 -4.62 26.94
C LYS A 82 5.58 -5.02 27.31
N LEU A 83 4.58 -4.33 26.77
CA LEU A 83 3.18 -4.66 27.01
C LEU A 83 2.72 -5.89 26.23
N LEU A 84 3.33 -6.19 25.06
CA LEU A 84 2.92 -7.28 24.18
C LEU A 84 2.91 -8.67 24.85
N PRO A 85 3.94 -9.09 25.61
CA PRO A 85 3.90 -10.35 26.36
C PRO A 85 2.78 -10.43 27.38
N TYR A 86 2.43 -9.33 28.03
CA TYR A 86 1.33 -9.28 28.99
C TYR A 86 -0.04 -9.34 28.32
N ILE A 87 -0.20 -8.69 27.16
CA ILE A 87 -1.40 -8.86 26.32
C ILE A 87 -1.54 -10.34 25.92
N LYS A 88 -0.44 -11.01 25.53
CA LYS A 88 -0.44 -12.44 25.22
C LYS A 88 -0.97 -13.26 26.41
N MET A 89 -0.40 -13.08 27.60
CA MET A 89 -0.83 -13.78 28.80
C MET A 89 -2.33 -13.56 29.07
N TYR A 90 -2.78 -12.31 29.00
CA TYR A 90 -4.18 -11.96 29.20
C TYR A 90 -5.11 -12.68 28.21
N VAL A 91 -4.79 -12.66 26.91
CA VAL A 91 -5.65 -13.28 25.87
C VAL A 91 -5.61 -14.80 25.91
N ASP A 92 -4.54 -15.40 26.46
CA ASP A 92 -4.46 -16.85 26.65
C ASP A 92 -5.35 -17.31 27.81
N GLU A 93 -5.44 -16.53 28.88
CA GLU A 93 -6.21 -16.88 30.08
C GLU A 93 -7.68 -16.47 30.01
N HIS A 94 -7.96 -15.26 29.53
CA HIS A 94 -9.28 -14.62 29.67
C HIS A 94 -9.84 -14.04 28.36
N GLY A 95 -9.02 -14.00 27.28
CA GLY A 95 -9.29 -13.17 26.11
C GLY A 95 -10.51 -13.58 25.29
N ASN A 96 -11.40 -12.62 25.06
CA ASN A 96 -12.48 -12.70 24.08
C ASN A 96 -12.05 -12.12 22.74
N ASN A 97 -12.75 -12.46 21.68
CA ASN A 97 -12.52 -11.86 20.39
C ASN A 97 -12.72 -10.35 20.44
N GLY A 98 -11.79 -9.64 19.83
CA GLY A 98 -11.79 -8.19 19.76
C GLY A 98 -11.37 -7.48 21.05
N ASP A 99 -10.89 -8.14 22.08
CA ASP A 99 -10.51 -7.50 23.34
C ASP A 99 -9.47 -6.40 23.17
N PHE A 100 -8.48 -6.58 22.26
CA PHE A 100 -7.43 -5.59 22.02
C PHE A 100 -7.42 -5.12 20.59
N TRP A 101 -7.54 -3.81 20.40
CA TRP A 101 -7.23 -3.12 19.17
C TRP A 101 -5.95 -2.31 19.37
N LEU A 102 -5.02 -2.48 18.46
CA LEU A 102 -3.70 -1.85 18.52
C LEU A 102 -3.51 -1.00 17.25
N THR A 103 -2.87 0.16 17.41
CA THR A 103 -2.30 0.86 16.26
C THR A 103 -0.79 0.91 16.36
N GLY A 104 -0.14 1.01 15.23
CA GLY A 104 1.28 1.29 15.15
C GLY A 104 1.68 1.80 13.77
N SER A 105 2.66 2.70 13.73
CA SER A 105 3.35 2.99 12.49
C SER A 105 4.18 1.76 12.08
N HIS A 106 4.42 1.59 10.78
CA HIS A 106 5.27 0.52 10.24
C HIS A 106 6.70 0.66 10.80
N ALA A 107 6.93 0.14 11.98
CA ALA A 107 8.28 -0.04 12.49
C ALA A 107 8.64 -1.52 12.33
N PHE A 108 9.76 -1.81 11.73
CA PHE A 108 10.30 -3.17 11.56
C PHE A 108 10.30 -3.91 12.92
N ASP A 109 10.78 -3.21 13.95
CA ASP A 109 10.83 -3.72 15.34
C ASP A 109 9.46 -4.06 15.92
N LEU A 110 8.40 -3.32 15.54
CA LEU A 110 7.05 -3.64 15.98
C LEU A 110 6.58 -4.98 15.42
N MET A 111 6.82 -5.20 14.12
CA MET A 111 6.38 -6.44 13.46
C MET A 111 7.11 -7.66 14.00
N GLU A 112 8.41 -7.54 14.28
CA GLU A 112 9.20 -8.60 14.90
C GLU A 112 8.68 -8.94 16.30
N ASN A 113 8.55 -7.94 17.18
CA ASN A 113 8.05 -8.12 18.54
C ASN A 113 6.60 -8.66 18.60
N VAL A 114 5.73 -8.19 17.68
CA VAL A 114 4.33 -8.66 17.58
C VAL A 114 4.29 -10.11 17.11
N THR A 115 5.09 -10.45 16.08
CA THR A 115 5.12 -11.81 15.53
C THR A 115 5.64 -12.80 16.57
N GLU A 116 6.67 -12.46 17.35
CA GLU A 116 7.18 -13.31 18.42
C GLU A 116 6.16 -13.47 19.57
N SER A 117 5.55 -12.37 20.00
CA SER A 117 4.70 -12.37 21.19
C SER A 117 3.27 -12.84 20.94
N LEU A 118 2.66 -12.50 19.80
CA LEU A 118 1.21 -12.68 19.54
C LEU A 118 0.89 -13.64 18.39
N ALA A 119 1.85 -14.45 17.94
CA ALA A 119 1.65 -15.42 16.86
C ALA A 119 0.40 -16.28 17.09
N GLY A 120 -0.48 -16.40 16.10
CA GLY A 120 -1.72 -17.15 16.13
C GLY A 120 -2.88 -16.50 16.93
N ARG A 121 -2.67 -15.29 17.50
CA ARG A 121 -3.66 -14.58 18.32
C ARG A 121 -4.06 -13.23 17.74
N ILE A 122 -3.30 -12.73 16.77
CA ILE A 122 -3.42 -11.41 16.21
C ILE A 122 -3.78 -11.45 14.73
N ALA A 123 -4.72 -10.60 14.33
CA ALA A 123 -4.93 -10.23 12.95
C ALA A 123 -4.21 -8.90 12.67
N ILE A 124 -3.52 -8.80 11.54
CA ILE A 124 -2.78 -7.61 11.14
C ILE A 124 -3.38 -7.11 9.84
N VAL A 125 -3.75 -5.83 9.81
CA VAL A 125 -4.24 -5.16 8.61
C VAL A 125 -3.44 -3.90 8.34
N HIS A 126 -3.30 -3.59 7.05
CA HIS A 126 -2.53 -2.44 6.59
C HIS A 126 -3.46 -1.36 6.05
N LEU A 127 -3.48 -0.20 6.70
CA LEU A 127 -4.19 0.98 6.23
C LEU A 127 -3.22 1.87 5.45
N LEU A 128 -3.54 2.14 4.20
CA LEU A 128 -2.84 3.12 3.34
C LEU A 128 -3.64 4.43 3.24
N GLY A 129 -3.14 5.37 2.46
CA GLY A 129 -3.91 6.55 2.06
C GLY A 129 -5.25 6.18 1.43
N PHE A 130 -6.10 7.15 1.13
CA PHE A 130 -7.38 6.88 0.46
C PHE A 130 -7.18 6.16 -0.88
N SER A 131 -8.05 5.20 -1.18
CA SER A 131 -8.18 4.70 -2.55
C SER A 131 -9.08 5.63 -3.37
N HIS A 132 -8.94 5.57 -4.69
CA HIS A 132 -9.88 6.23 -5.60
C HIS A 132 -11.31 5.79 -5.32
N ALA A 133 -11.52 4.48 -5.16
CA ALA A 133 -12.84 3.92 -4.85
C ALA A 133 -13.44 4.48 -3.55
N GLU A 134 -12.65 4.71 -2.49
CA GLU A 134 -13.12 5.34 -1.25
C GLU A 134 -13.53 6.80 -1.46
N VAL A 135 -12.75 7.56 -2.23
CA VAL A 135 -13.03 8.98 -2.52
C VAL A 135 -14.23 9.12 -3.44
N ALA A 136 -14.35 8.26 -4.44
CA ALA A 136 -15.46 8.25 -5.39
C ALA A 136 -16.75 7.61 -4.82
N GLY A 137 -16.69 7.02 -3.62
CA GLY A 137 -17.85 6.36 -2.99
C GLY A 137 -18.26 5.04 -3.65
N LEU A 138 -17.34 4.39 -4.36
CA LEU A 138 -17.58 3.09 -4.97
C LEU A 138 -17.61 1.98 -3.91
N GLY A 139 -18.23 0.85 -4.23
CA GLY A 139 -18.30 -0.31 -3.35
C GLY A 139 -16.92 -0.90 -3.00
N ALA A 140 -16.78 -1.51 -1.82
CA ALA A 140 -15.58 -2.25 -1.44
C ALA A 140 -15.47 -3.57 -2.21
N GLY A 141 -14.27 -3.96 -2.62
CA GLY A 141 -14.00 -5.25 -3.26
C GLY A 141 -12.57 -5.36 -3.76
N ALA A 142 -11.99 -6.55 -3.68
CA ALA A 142 -10.69 -6.82 -4.29
C ALA A 142 -10.81 -6.80 -5.81
N PHE A 143 -9.96 -6.04 -6.46
CA PHE A 143 -10.00 -5.88 -7.91
C PHE A 143 -9.55 -7.15 -8.62
N VAL A 144 -10.43 -7.73 -9.41
CA VAL A 144 -10.11 -8.79 -10.39
C VAL A 144 -10.75 -8.38 -11.73
N PRO A 145 -10.05 -8.45 -12.88
CA PRO A 145 -10.59 -7.98 -14.16
C PRO A 145 -11.61 -8.94 -14.77
N GLU A 146 -12.44 -9.55 -13.94
CA GLU A 146 -13.53 -10.44 -14.35
C GLU A 146 -14.76 -9.62 -14.76
N GLU A 147 -15.49 -10.13 -15.77
CA GLU A 147 -16.65 -9.47 -16.35
C GLU A 147 -17.66 -9.01 -15.29
N LYS A 148 -18.01 -9.88 -14.36
CA LYS A 148 -18.99 -9.57 -13.30
C LYS A 148 -18.55 -8.37 -12.45
N PHE A 149 -17.28 -8.33 -12.02
CA PHE A 149 -16.73 -7.25 -11.23
C PHE A 149 -16.68 -5.94 -12.05
N LEU A 150 -16.18 -6.02 -13.29
CA LEU A 150 -16.03 -4.86 -14.14
C LEU A 150 -17.38 -4.24 -14.52
N LEU A 151 -18.40 -5.06 -14.83
CA LEU A 151 -19.75 -4.58 -15.14
C LEU A 151 -20.41 -3.93 -13.92
N GLN A 152 -20.24 -4.49 -12.72
CA GLN A 152 -20.73 -3.86 -11.50
C GLN A 152 -20.07 -2.50 -11.29
N ARG A 153 -18.74 -2.42 -11.40
CA ARG A 153 -17.99 -1.16 -11.28
C ARG A 153 -18.42 -0.13 -12.30
N ALA A 154 -18.65 -0.53 -13.55
CA ALA A 154 -19.08 0.37 -14.61
C ALA A 154 -20.48 0.96 -14.37
N GLN A 155 -21.32 0.31 -13.56
CA GLN A 155 -22.62 0.87 -13.15
C GLN A 155 -22.51 1.89 -12.01
N GLU A 156 -21.47 1.78 -11.18
CA GLU A 156 -21.27 2.61 -9.99
C GLU A 156 -20.37 3.82 -10.27
N ALA A 157 -19.38 3.66 -11.16
CA ALA A 157 -18.34 4.64 -11.38
C ALA A 157 -18.72 5.67 -12.45
N GLU A 158 -18.31 6.91 -12.22
CA GLU A 158 -18.34 7.96 -13.23
C GLU A 158 -17.09 7.92 -14.12
N ILE A 159 -17.19 8.49 -15.32
CA ILE A 159 -16.03 8.65 -16.20
C ILE A 159 -15.03 9.58 -15.51
N LEU A 160 -13.79 9.10 -15.37
CA LEU A 160 -12.69 9.86 -14.80
C LEU A 160 -11.82 10.44 -15.93
N PRO A 161 -11.94 11.74 -16.25
CA PRO A 161 -11.11 12.38 -17.25
C PRO A 161 -9.62 12.31 -16.88
N MET A 162 -8.76 12.26 -17.89
CA MET A 162 -7.30 12.20 -17.70
C MET A 162 -6.78 13.33 -16.82
N ARG A 163 -7.28 14.55 -17.02
CA ARG A 163 -6.91 15.72 -16.21
C ARG A 163 -7.23 15.49 -14.73
N ASP A 164 -8.43 15.02 -14.41
CA ASP A 164 -8.90 14.85 -13.03
C ASP A 164 -8.16 13.69 -12.34
N LEU A 165 -7.83 12.63 -13.10
CA LEU A 165 -6.97 11.56 -12.60
C LEU A 165 -5.56 12.07 -12.29
N PHE A 166 -4.94 12.86 -13.17
CA PHE A 166 -3.62 13.41 -12.90
C PHE A 166 -3.62 14.42 -11.76
N GLU A 167 -4.72 15.13 -11.52
CA GLU A 167 -4.91 15.91 -10.30
C GLU A 167 -4.89 15.02 -9.04
N GLN A 168 -5.57 13.87 -9.07
CA GLN A 168 -5.52 12.90 -7.96
C GLN A 168 -4.11 12.31 -7.79
N ILE A 169 -3.44 11.93 -8.87
CA ILE A 169 -2.07 11.40 -8.86
C ILE A 169 -1.10 12.39 -8.25
N TRP A 170 -1.17 13.66 -8.68
CA TRP A 170 -0.28 14.72 -8.19
C TRP A 170 -0.58 15.07 -6.73
N ARG A 171 -1.84 15.15 -6.34
CA ARG A 171 -2.27 15.46 -4.98
C ARG A 171 -1.88 14.36 -4.00
N GLY A 172 -1.91 13.11 -4.43
CA GLY A 172 -1.68 11.93 -3.61
C GLY A 172 -2.92 11.45 -2.87
N SER A 173 -2.72 10.51 -1.98
CA SER A 173 -3.77 9.77 -1.28
C SER A 173 -3.89 10.09 0.21
N MET A 174 -3.10 11.05 0.71
CA MET A 174 -3.08 11.39 2.14
C MET A 174 -4.40 12.08 2.56
N PRO A 175 -5.07 11.61 3.63
CA PRO A 175 -6.37 12.15 4.05
C PRO A 175 -6.39 13.67 4.31
N ALA A 176 -5.29 14.21 4.82
CA ALA A 176 -5.18 15.64 5.08
C ALA A 176 -5.18 16.50 3.80
N LEU A 177 -4.85 15.91 2.66
CA LEU A 177 -4.77 16.60 1.37
C LEU A 177 -6.05 16.48 0.53
N ASN A 178 -7.02 15.74 1.01
CA ASN A 178 -8.31 15.69 0.33
C ASN A 178 -8.96 17.08 0.38
N ASN A 179 -9.07 17.74 -0.78
CA ASN A 179 -9.54 19.12 -0.94
C ASN A 179 -8.58 20.22 -0.41
N ALA A 180 -7.28 19.93 -0.22
CA ALA A 180 -6.29 20.92 0.16
C ALA A 180 -5.91 21.84 -1.02
N SER A 181 -5.43 23.07 -0.72
CA SER A 181 -4.84 23.96 -1.71
C SER A 181 -3.45 23.48 -2.14
N GLU A 182 -2.92 24.02 -3.25
CA GLU A 182 -1.53 23.73 -3.66
C GLU A 182 -0.49 24.18 -2.61
N GLN A 183 -0.75 25.31 -1.94
CA GLN A 183 0.13 25.77 -0.87
C GLN A 183 0.12 24.82 0.33
N ASP A 184 -1.04 24.30 0.71
CA ASP A 184 -1.17 23.31 1.78
C ASP A 184 -0.49 21.99 1.41
N TRP A 185 -0.56 21.59 0.14
CA TRP A 185 0.12 20.41 -0.39
C TRP A 185 1.65 20.49 -0.20
N ASN A 186 2.26 21.62 -0.61
CA ASN A 186 3.70 21.85 -0.42
C ASN A 186 4.09 21.83 1.06
N ASN A 187 3.36 22.57 1.90
CA ASN A 187 3.61 22.64 3.34
C ASN A 187 3.47 21.26 4.00
N TYR A 188 2.46 20.49 3.60
CA TYR A 188 2.22 19.17 4.13
C TYR A 188 3.37 18.22 3.83
N TYR A 189 3.75 18.03 2.56
CA TYR A 189 4.83 17.10 2.22
C TYR A 189 6.20 17.57 2.72
N SER A 190 6.46 18.87 2.78
CA SER A 190 7.66 19.40 3.42
C SER A 190 7.75 18.96 4.88
N SER A 191 6.69 19.17 5.65
CA SER A 191 6.61 18.77 7.06
C SER A 191 6.65 17.24 7.23
N TYR A 192 5.96 16.51 6.35
CA TYR A 192 5.93 15.03 6.36
C TYR A 192 7.34 14.45 6.19
N VAL A 193 8.07 14.91 5.17
CA VAL A 193 9.45 14.45 4.89
C VAL A 193 10.38 14.80 6.03
N GLN A 194 10.32 16.04 6.54
CA GLN A 194 11.15 16.46 7.67
C GLN A 194 10.88 15.59 8.92
N THR A 195 9.62 15.34 9.25
CA THR A 195 9.24 14.51 10.39
C THR A 195 9.69 13.05 10.21
N PHE A 196 9.56 12.49 8.99
CA PHE A 196 10.01 11.15 8.67
C PHE A 196 11.53 11.02 8.84
N LEU A 197 12.31 11.95 8.30
CA LEU A 197 13.76 11.95 8.44
C LEU A 197 14.21 12.03 9.90
N GLN A 198 13.63 12.93 10.69
CA GLN A 198 14.02 13.16 12.06
C GLN A 198 13.61 12.04 13.04
N ARG A 199 12.48 11.38 12.81
CA ARG A 199 11.97 10.37 13.74
C ARG A 199 12.22 8.94 13.28
N ASP A 200 11.80 8.61 12.06
CA ASP A 200 11.76 7.22 11.63
C ASP A 200 13.11 6.76 11.09
N VAL A 201 13.78 7.58 10.29
CA VAL A 201 15.08 7.23 9.71
C VAL A 201 16.15 7.06 10.79
N ARG A 202 16.22 7.99 11.74
CA ARG A 202 17.19 7.89 12.86
C ARG A 202 17.00 6.63 13.69
N THR A 203 15.75 6.22 13.91
CA THR A 203 15.44 5.03 14.71
C THR A 203 15.74 3.74 13.95
N LEU A 204 15.46 3.70 12.65
CA LEU A 204 15.50 2.48 11.85
C LEU A 204 16.87 2.16 11.24
N THR A 205 17.78 3.13 11.08
CA THR A 205 18.98 2.93 10.23
C THR A 205 20.30 3.36 10.85
N GLN A 206 20.31 3.99 12.01
CA GLN A 206 21.52 4.66 12.54
C GLN A 206 22.17 5.60 11.51
N VAL A 207 21.38 6.18 10.60
CA VAL A 207 21.85 7.14 9.60
C VAL A 207 22.33 8.39 10.31
N ASN A 208 23.62 8.71 10.18
CA ASN A 208 24.20 9.93 10.74
C ASN A 208 24.05 11.15 9.82
N ASP A 209 23.71 10.91 8.53
CA ASP A 209 23.57 11.96 7.51
C ASP A 209 22.15 11.99 6.93
N GLU A 210 21.29 12.86 7.50
CA GLU A 210 19.92 13.08 7.04
C GLU A 210 19.86 13.60 5.60
N LEU A 211 20.83 14.42 5.18
CA LEU A 211 20.88 14.97 3.84
C LEU A 211 21.15 13.87 2.80
N GLN A 212 22.03 12.92 3.13
CA GLN A 212 22.32 11.80 2.26
C GLN A 212 21.11 10.87 2.11
N PHE A 213 20.39 10.62 3.22
CA PHE A 213 19.15 9.86 3.15
C PHE A 213 18.05 10.60 2.36
N TYR A 214 17.94 11.93 2.49
CA TYR A 214 17.02 12.72 1.68
C TYR A 214 17.35 12.62 0.18
N ARG A 215 18.63 12.69 -0.22
CA ARG A 215 19.06 12.47 -1.61
C ARG A 215 18.66 11.08 -2.09
N PHE A 216 18.88 10.06 -1.25
CA PHE A 216 18.44 8.70 -1.54
C PHE A 216 16.92 8.60 -1.72
N LEU A 217 16.13 9.27 -0.88
CA LEU A 217 14.67 9.29 -0.98
C LEU A 217 14.21 9.92 -2.30
N CYS A 218 14.83 11.04 -2.70
CA CYS A 218 14.56 11.68 -4.00
C CYS A 218 14.96 10.77 -5.17
N ALA A 219 16.14 10.14 -5.10
CA ALA A 219 16.59 9.19 -6.11
C ALA A 219 15.65 7.98 -6.19
N ALA A 220 15.20 7.42 -5.05
CA ALA A 220 14.23 6.32 -5.03
C ALA A 220 12.90 6.71 -5.67
N ALA A 221 12.44 7.97 -5.51
CA ALA A 221 11.22 8.45 -6.14
C ALA A 221 11.28 8.43 -7.67
N SER A 222 12.47 8.67 -8.27
CA SER A 222 12.66 8.60 -9.71
C SER A 222 12.51 7.19 -10.30
N TYR A 223 12.57 6.16 -9.44
CA TYR A 223 12.32 4.76 -9.84
C TYR A 223 10.87 4.33 -9.70
N THR A 224 9.95 5.20 -9.29
CA THR A 224 8.53 4.79 -9.18
C THR A 224 8.01 4.30 -10.54
N GLY A 225 7.34 3.14 -10.56
CA GLY A 225 6.91 2.46 -11.79
C GLY A 225 8.04 1.79 -12.58
N SER A 226 9.24 1.64 -12.01
CA SER A 226 10.41 1.11 -12.71
C SER A 226 11.14 0.03 -11.92
N MET A 227 11.89 -0.81 -12.62
CA MET A 227 12.77 -1.79 -11.99
C MET A 227 13.94 -1.10 -11.31
N ILE A 228 14.25 -1.56 -10.10
CA ILE A 228 15.36 -0.99 -9.32
C ILE A 228 16.71 -1.38 -9.89
N ASN A 229 17.58 -0.40 -10.00
CA ASN A 229 19.01 -0.59 -10.20
C ASN A 229 19.77 -0.06 -8.97
N TYR A 230 20.14 -0.95 -8.07
CA TYR A 230 20.81 -0.58 -6.82
C TYR A 230 22.14 0.15 -7.02
N ALA A 231 22.89 -0.16 -8.08
CA ALA A 231 24.16 0.50 -8.35
C ALA A 231 23.94 1.95 -8.82
N ALA A 232 22.97 2.18 -9.70
CA ALA A 232 22.61 3.52 -10.15
C ALA A 232 22.02 4.36 -9.01
N LEU A 233 21.07 3.80 -8.24
CA LEU A 233 20.49 4.46 -7.07
C LEU A 233 21.56 4.84 -6.02
N ALA A 234 22.51 3.95 -5.78
CA ALA A 234 23.62 4.20 -4.85
C ALA A 234 24.51 5.35 -5.32
N LYS A 235 24.81 5.41 -6.63
CA LYS A 235 25.60 6.48 -7.23
C LYS A 235 24.93 7.84 -7.08
N GLU A 236 23.63 7.93 -7.34
CA GLU A 236 22.86 9.18 -7.21
C GLU A 236 22.81 9.71 -5.77
N ALA A 237 22.75 8.79 -4.79
CA ALA A 237 22.72 9.15 -3.36
C ALA A 237 24.13 9.21 -2.72
N GLU A 238 25.21 8.98 -3.47
CA GLU A 238 26.59 8.95 -2.97
C GLU A 238 26.80 7.93 -1.83
N ILE A 239 26.18 6.73 -1.96
CA ILE A 239 26.27 5.63 -1.00
C ILE A 239 26.71 4.34 -1.67
N THR A 240 26.87 3.25 -0.91
CA THR A 240 27.16 1.93 -1.47
C THR A 240 25.88 1.21 -1.91
N ALA A 241 25.97 0.29 -2.88
CA ALA A 241 24.82 -0.51 -3.32
C ALA A 241 24.21 -1.38 -2.19
N PRO A 242 24.97 -2.00 -1.26
CA PRO A 242 24.39 -2.62 -0.07
C PRO A 242 23.60 -1.64 0.81
N THR A 243 24.12 -0.43 1.04
CA THR A 243 23.41 0.64 1.78
C THR A 243 22.11 1.04 1.09
N ALA A 244 22.15 1.25 -0.23
CA ALA A 244 20.93 1.56 -1.00
C ALA A 244 19.88 0.46 -0.87
N LYS A 245 20.29 -0.81 -0.92
CA LYS A 245 19.39 -1.96 -0.72
C LYS A 245 18.78 -1.97 0.70
N GLN A 246 19.60 -1.69 1.71
CA GLN A 246 19.13 -1.62 3.11
C GLN A 246 18.16 -0.46 3.29
N TRP A 247 18.47 0.73 2.79
CA TRP A 247 17.62 1.90 2.92
C TRP A 247 16.30 1.75 2.15
N LEU A 248 16.32 1.08 1.00
CA LEU A 248 15.07 0.77 0.30
C LEU A 248 14.17 -0.18 1.10
N LYS A 249 14.75 -1.16 1.82
CA LYS A 249 14.00 -1.99 2.75
C LYS A 249 13.38 -1.18 3.90
N VAL A 250 14.08 -0.15 4.37
CA VAL A 250 13.55 0.77 5.39
C VAL A 250 12.34 1.56 4.85
N LEU A 251 12.43 2.08 3.62
CA LEU A 251 11.28 2.75 2.98
C LEU A 251 10.09 1.78 2.82
N ALA A 252 10.35 0.53 2.45
CA ALA A 252 9.31 -0.49 2.34
C ALA A 252 8.69 -0.83 3.72
N ALA A 253 9.53 -1.00 4.74
CA ALA A 253 9.07 -1.25 6.12
C ALA A 253 8.32 -0.06 6.71
N ALA A 254 8.66 1.17 6.33
CA ALA A 254 7.91 2.38 6.69
C ALA A 254 6.60 2.54 5.90
N GLY A 255 6.36 1.67 4.92
CA GLY A 255 5.18 1.72 4.06
C GLY A 255 5.18 2.86 3.03
N LEU A 256 6.34 3.48 2.77
CA LEU A 256 6.48 4.55 1.77
C LEU A 256 6.63 4.02 0.35
N VAL A 257 7.17 2.82 0.20
CA VAL A 257 7.30 2.14 -1.09
C VAL A 257 6.77 0.71 -1.00
N TYR A 258 6.23 0.25 -2.10
CA TYR A 258 5.90 -1.14 -2.35
C TYR A 258 6.90 -1.71 -3.37
N LEU A 259 7.44 -2.88 -3.08
CA LEU A 259 8.35 -3.60 -3.98
C LEU A 259 7.55 -4.72 -4.66
N LEU A 260 7.25 -4.55 -5.94
CA LEU A 260 6.55 -5.55 -6.73
C LEU A 260 7.55 -6.57 -7.27
N GLU A 261 7.47 -7.78 -6.75
CA GLU A 261 8.35 -8.88 -7.15
C GLU A 261 7.97 -9.44 -8.52
N PRO A 262 8.93 -10.02 -9.26
CA PRO A 262 8.63 -10.74 -10.49
C PRO A 262 7.68 -11.91 -10.23
N PHE A 263 6.68 -12.07 -11.09
CA PHE A 263 5.85 -13.28 -11.11
C PHE A 263 6.69 -14.48 -11.55
N MET A 264 6.80 -15.48 -10.68
CA MET A 264 7.66 -16.65 -10.86
C MET A 264 6.82 -17.89 -11.17
N HIS A 265 7.11 -18.60 -12.26
CA HIS A 265 6.51 -19.88 -12.59
C HIS A 265 7.55 -20.79 -13.27
N PRO A 266 7.59 -22.12 -12.99
CA PRO A 266 8.63 -23.02 -13.54
C PRO A 266 8.73 -23.01 -15.07
N ASN A 267 7.63 -22.81 -15.76
CA ASN A 267 7.57 -22.83 -17.22
C ASN A 267 7.92 -21.48 -17.88
N LEU A 268 8.12 -20.43 -17.10
CA LEU A 268 8.53 -19.13 -17.62
C LEU A 268 10.06 -19.00 -17.68
N LYS A 269 10.55 -18.39 -18.74
CA LYS A 269 11.97 -18.01 -18.87
C LYS A 269 12.21 -16.67 -18.17
N TYR A 270 12.98 -16.69 -17.09
CA TYR A 270 13.25 -15.51 -16.29
C TYR A 270 14.25 -14.59 -16.97
N GLY A 271 13.83 -13.39 -17.34
CA GLY A 271 14.68 -12.34 -17.85
C GLY A 271 15.24 -11.45 -16.74
N VAL A 272 14.41 -11.02 -15.83
CA VAL A 272 14.76 -10.05 -14.78
C VAL A 272 14.27 -10.53 -13.42
N LYS A 273 15.12 -10.35 -12.38
CA LYS A 273 14.80 -10.72 -10.98
C LYS A 273 14.69 -9.50 -10.06
N ALA A 274 14.99 -8.30 -10.55
CA ALA A 274 14.92 -7.08 -9.73
C ALA A 274 13.45 -6.69 -9.49
N PRO A 275 13.05 -6.29 -8.28
CA PRO A 275 11.71 -5.79 -8.06
C PRO A 275 11.48 -4.44 -8.77
N LYS A 276 10.22 -4.12 -9.05
CA LYS A 276 9.79 -2.76 -9.38
C LYS A 276 9.47 -1.98 -8.11
N VAL A 277 9.75 -0.68 -8.12
CA VAL A 277 9.47 0.22 -7.00
C VAL A 277 8.22 1.02 -7.29
N TYR A 278 7.30 1.07 -6.34
CA TYR A 278 6.12 1.92 -6.38
C TYR A 278 6.00 2.71 -5.09
N PHE A 279 5.97 4.03 -5.17
CA PHE A 279 5.62 4.85 -4.01
C PHE A 279 4.15 4.60 -3.65
N THR A 280 3.88 4.34 -2.39
CA THR A 280 2.52 4.07 -1.89
C THR A 280 1.62 5.29 -1.94
N ASP A 281 2.24 6.47 -1.98
CA ASP A 281 1.60 7.76 -2.18
C ASP A 281 2.26 8.50 -3.34
N THR A 282 1.51 8.71 -4.42
CA THR A 282 2.02 9.37 -5.63
C THR A 282 2.30 10.85 -5.41
N GLY A 283 1.59 11.51 -4.51
CA GLY A 283 1.83 12.91 -4.16
C GLY A 283 3.17 13.11 -3.46
N LEU A 284 3.57 12.19 -2.58
CA LEU A 284 4.90 12.22 -1.98
C LEU A 284 5.99 12.08 -3.06
N ALA A 285 5.82 11.15 -4.02
CA ALA A 285 6.76 11.01 -5.13
C ALA A 285 6.82 12.27 -6.00
N ALA A 286 5.66 12.89 -6.30
CA ALA A 286 5.58 14.14 -7.04
C ALA A 286 6.30 15.29 -6.32
N TYR A 287 6.11 15.41 -5.01
CA TYR A 287 6.80 16.40 -4.18
C TYR A 287 8.33 16.22 -4.21
N LEU A 288 8.82 15.02 -3.99
CA LEU A 288 10.25 14.69 -3.98
C LEU A 288 10.93 14.98 -5.32
N LEU A 289 10.21 14.76 -6.42
CA LEU A 289 10.67 15.01 -7.78
C LEU A 289 10.35 16.44 -8.30
N ARG A 290 9.76 17.27 -7.43
CA ARG A 290 9.46 18.68 -7.71
C ARG A 290 8.50 18.90 -8.89
N TRP A 291 7.53 18.01 -9.08
CA TRP A 291 6.42 18.24 -9.99
C TRP A 291 5.46 19.25 -9.35
N SER A 292 5.48 20.49 -9.84
CA SER A 292 4.83 21.64 -9.19
C SER A 292 3.30 21.62 -9.27
N ASN A 293 2.74 20.98 -10.29
CA ASN A 293 1.30 20.80 -10.46
C ASN A 293 0.97 19.58 -11.32
N ALA A 294 -0.31 19.24 -11.39
CA ALA A 294 -0.83 18.09 -12.13
C ALA A 294 -0.60 18.18 -13.64
N GLU A 295 -0.74 19.36 -14.24
CA GLU A 295 -0.60 19.58 -15.69
C GLU A 295 0.86 19.33 -16.14
N ILE A 296 1.82 19.82 -15.35
CA ILE A 296 3.26 19.59 -15.63
C ILE A 296 3.60 18.11 -15.45
N LEU A 297 3.06 17.43 -14.44
CA LEU A 297 3.24 16.00 -14.23
C LEU A 297 2.64 15.20 -15.38
N GLU A 298 1.42 15.55 -15.82
CA GLU A 298 0.74 14.89 -16.93
C GLU A 298 1.53 15.00 -18.23
N ALA A 299 2.06 16.18 -18.55
CA ALA A 299 2.87 16.42 -19.75
C ALA A 299 4.31 15.90 -19.62
N GLY A 300 4.76 15.58 -18.42
CA GLY A 300 6.15 15.25 -18.12
C GLY A 300 6.58 13.85 -18.54
N ALA A 301 7.89 13.63 -18.60
CA ALA A 301 8.50 12.36 -19.00
C ALA A 301 8.11 11.18 -18.11
N MET A 302 7.77 11.42 -16.84
CA MET A 302 7.38 10.38 -15.88
C MET A 302 5.86 10.13 -15.82
N SER A 303 5.08 10.79 -16.64
CA SER A 303 3.61 10.70 -16.66
C SER A 303 3.10 9.25 -16.68
N SER A 304 3.68 8.41 -17.53
CA SER A 304 3.30 6.97 -17.62
C SER A 304 3.71 6.19 -16.38
N SER A 305 4.87 6.47 -15.77
CA SER A 305 5.33 5.82 -14.55
C SER A 305 4.46 6.18 -13.35
N PHE A 306 3.99 7.42 -13.26
CA PHE A 306 3.06 7.86 -12.22
C PHE A 306 1.67 7.24 -12.40
N LEU A 307 1.17 7.14 -13.63
CA LEU A 307 -0.07 6.44 -13.93
C LEU A 307 0.01 4.96 -13.55
N GLU A 308 1.12 4.29 -13.91
CA GLU A 308 1.36 2.90 -13.54
C GLU A 308 1.44 2.74 -12.01
N THR A 309 2.16 3.63 -11.33
CA THR A 309 2.25 3.64 -9.87
C THR A 309 0.88 3.76 -9.22
N TRP A 310 0.08 4.72 -9.67
CA TRP A 310 -1.27 4.92 -9.17
C TRP A 310 -2.13 3.67 -9.38
N ALA A 311 -2.19 3.13 -10.61
CA ALA A 311 -3.04 1.98 -10.92
C ALA A 311 -2.63 0.73 -10.11
N VAL A 312 -1.32 0.44 -10.01
CA VAL A 312 -0.83 -0.68 -9.21
C VAL A 312 -1.18 -0.49 -7.73
N MET A 313 -1.05 0.73 -7.21
CA MET A 313 -1.38 1.01 -5.81
C MET A 313 -2.88 1.02 -5.53
N GLU A 314 -3.74 1.43 -6.47
CA GLU A 314 -5.20 1.28 -6.31
C GLU A 314 -5.61 -0.20 -6.26
N ILE A 315 -5.06 -1.03 -7.14
CA ILE A 315 -5.29 -2.49 -7.09
C ILE A 315 -4.74 -3.07 -5.78
N TYR A 316 -3.54 -2.69 -5.35
CA TYR A 316 -2.97 -3.11 -4.07
C TYR A 316 -3.91 -2.77 -2.89
N LYS A 317 -4.39 -1.51 -2.83
CA LYS A 317 -5.32 -1.05 -1.78
C LYS A 317 -6.62 -1.82 -1.78
N SER A 318 -7.15 -2.22 -2.96
CA SER A 318 -8.40 -2.99 -3.05
C SER A 318 -8.32 -4.32 -2.31
N PHE A 319 -7.21 -5.05 -2.45
CA PHE A 319 -6.96 -6.30 -1.71
C PHE A 319 -6.68 -6.03 -0.22
N SER A 320 -5.81 -5.06 0.07
CA SER A 320 -5.45 -4.71 1.45
C SER A 320 -6.68 -4.29 2.28
N ASN A 321 -7.59 -3.50 1.71
CA ASN A 321 -8.82 -3.08 2.35
C ASN A 321 -9.80 -4.26 2.59
N CYS A 322 -9.68 -5.34 1.84
CA CYS A 322 -10.40 -6.60 2.08
C CYS A 322 -9.68 -7.52 3.09
N GLY A 323 -8.57 -7.09 3.68
CA GLY A 323 -7.77 -7.92 4.59
C GLY A 323 -7.00 -9.04 3.90
N GLN A 324 -6.77 -8.93 2.60
CA GLN A 324 -6.08 -9.91 1.78
C GLN A 324 -4.65 -9.45 1.47
N ILE A 325 -3.72 -10.40 1.36
CA ILE A 325 -2.39 -10.12 0.82
C ILE A 325 -2.54 -9.95 -0.69
N PRO A 326 -2.14 -8.77 -1.25
CA PRO A 326 -2.28 -8.52 -2.68
C PRO A 326 -1.47 -9.52 -3.51
N PRO A 327 -2.11 -10.33 -4.38
CA PRO A 327 -1.46 -11.40 -5.14
C PRO A 327 -0.84 -10.86 -6.43
N LEU A 328 0.03 -9.86 -6.31
CA LEU A 328 0.57 -9.07 -7.42
C LEU A 328 1.99 -9.49 -7.78
N GLY A 329 2.28 -9.47 -9.06
CA GLY A 329 3.62 -9.60 -9.62
C GLY A 329 3.71 -8.90 -10.97
N TYR A 330 4.90 -8.80 -11.53
CA TYR A 330 5.10 -8.40 -12.92
C TYR A 330 5.91 -9.47 -13.65
N TYR A 331 5.84 -9.52 -14.97
CA TYR A 331 6.66 -10.45 -15.73
C TYR A 331 7.38 -9.74 -16.87
N ARG A 332 8.70 -9.98 -16.99
CA ARG A 332 9.51 -9.50 -18.09
C ARG A 332 10.46 -10.60 -18.56
N ASP A 333 10.45 -10.87 -19.87
CA ASP A 333 11.32 -11.87 -20.47
C ASP A 333 12.70 -11.31 -20.89
N PHE A 334 13.58 -12.18 -21.39
CA PHE A 334 14.90 -11.81 -21.89
C PHE A 334 14.88 -10.86 -23.10
N ASN A 335 13.79 -10.81 -23.83
CA ASN A 335 13.61 -9.92 -24.98
C ASN A 335 13.00 -8.57 -24.59
N SER A 336 13.00 -8.28 -23.29
CA SER A 336 12.41 -7.04 -22.73
C SER A 336 10.91 -6.88 -22.98
N ARG A 337 10.18 -7.97 -23.33
CA ARG A 337 8.73 -7.93 -23.38
C ARG A 337 8.19 -8.02 -21.97
N GLU A 338 7.25 -7.16 -21.61
CA GLU A 338 6.79 -6.99 -20.26
C GLU A 338 5.26 -7.03 -20.16
N VAL A 339 4.75 -7.71 -19.13
CA VAL A 339 3.40 -7.54 -18.59
C VAL A 339 3.56 -6.79 -17.28
N GLU A 340 3.05 -5.58 -17.25
CA GLU A 340 3.28 -4.60 -16.18
C GLU A 340 2.74 -5.09 -14.84
N LEU A 341 1.60 -5.78 -14.85
CA LEU A 341 0.99 -6.36 -13.66
C LEU A 341 0.35 -7.72 -13.97
N VAL A 342 0.59 -8.68 -13.10
CA VAL A 342 -0.01 -10.03 -13.12
C VAL A 342 -0.64 -10.27 -11.77
N LEU A 343 -1.95 -10.52 -11.73
CA LEU A 343 -2.63 -10.98 -10.52
C LEU A 343 -2.70 -12.50 -10.57
N ASN A 344 -2.37 -13.16 -9.46
CA ASN A 344 -2.47 -14.61 -9.30
C ASN A 344 -3.57 -14.93 -8.27
N VAL A 345 -4.79 -15.10 -8.74
CA VAL A 345 -5.98 -15.29 -7.91
C VAL A 345 -6.60 -16.66 -8.22
N ASP A 346 -6.86 -17.45 -7.20
CA ASP A 346 -7.57 -18.73 -7.27
C ASP A 346 -7.08 -19.68 -8.39
N GLY A 347 -5.75 -19.77 -8.56
CA GLY A 347 -5.12 -20.61 -9.59
C GLY A 347 -5.25 -20.07 -11.01
N SER A 348 -5.68 -18.82 -11.15
CA SER A 348 -5.74 -18.08 -12.41
C SER A 348 -4.80 -16.90 -12.40
N ILE A 349 -4.14 -16.62 -13.53
CA ILE A 349 -3.36 -15.40 -13.72
C ILE A 349 -4.13 -14.42 -14.59
N HIS A 350 -4.16 -13.18 -14.15
CA HIS A 350 -4.87 -12.08 -14.78
C HIS A 350 -3.86 -11.02 -15.23
N PRO A 351 -3.49 -10.98 -16.51
CA PRO A 351 -2.52 -10.01 -17.02
C PRO A 351 -3.16 -8.64 -17.23
N LEU A 352 -2.47 -7.60 -16.82
CA LEU A 352 -2.89 -6.22 -16.99
C LEU A 352 -1.76 -5.38 -17.62
N ALA A 353 -2.13 -4.54 -18.56
CA ALA A 353 -1.32 -3.46 -19.08
C ALA A 353 -1.89 -2.11 -18.64
N ILE A 354 -1.05 -1.09 -18.51
CA ILE A 354 -1.46 0.26 -18.09
C ILE A 354 -0.97 1.25 -19.14
N ARG A 355 -1.90 2.04 -19.71
CA ARG A 355 -1.58 2.94 -20.84
C ARG A 355 -2.23 4.31 -20.68
N LYS A 356 -1.41 5.34 -20.88
CA LYS A 356 -1.88 6.72 -21.01
C LYS A 356 -2.44 6.95 -22.41
N SER A 357 -3.59 6.34 -22.72
CA SER A 357 -4.27 6.44 -24.01
C SER A 357 -5.76 6.21 -23.83
N SER A 358 -6.59 6.85 -24.65
CA SER A 358 -8.03 6.58 -24.71
C SER A 358 -8.38 5.42 -25.65
N SER A 359 -7.45 5.00 -26.50
CA SER A 359 -7.65 3.93 -27.48
C SER A 359 -6.37 3.11 -27.66
N PRO A 360 -5.94 2.35 -26.64
CA PRO A 360 -4.71 1.57 -26.70
C PRO A 360 -4.86 0.40 -27.70
N VAL A 361 -4.04 0.39 -28.73
CA VAL A 361 -4.13 -0.63 -29.78
C VAL A 361 -3.26 -1.84 -29.46
N LYS A 362 -3.85 -3.04 -29.48
CA LYS A 362 -3.17 -4.38 -29.52
C LYS A 362 -2.19 -4.70 -28.37
N GLU A 363 -2.29 -4.03 -27.23
CA GLU A 363 -1.42 -4.28 -26.07
C GLU A 363 -1.55 -5.72 -25.52
N ILE A 364 -2.71 -6.33 -25.67
CA ILE A 364 -2.97 -7.70 -25.20
C ILE A 364 -2.08 -8.79 -25.84
N LYS A 365 -1.47 -8.53 -27.02
CA LYS A 365 -0.51 -9.47 -27.62
C LYS A 365 0.70 -9.76 -26.72
N LYS A 366 1.03 -8.83 -25.84
CA LYS A 366 2.09 -9.04 -24.83
C LYS A 366 1.77 -10.16 -23.88
N PHE A 367 0.49 -10.42 -23.59
CA PHE A 367 0.06 -11.45 -22.65
C PHE A 367 0.39 -12.86 -23.13
N ASP A 368 0.64 -13.05 -24.43
CA ASP A 368 1.06 -14.34 -24.99
C ASP A 368 2.37 -14.86 -24.38
N ILE A 369 3.22 -13.99 -23.83
CA ILE A 369 4.45 -14.42 -23.13
C ILE A 369 4.17 -15.23 -21.87
N LEU A 370 2.94 -15.17 -21.34
CA LEU A 370 2.49 -15.93 -20.17
C LEU A 370 1.88 -17.29 -20.54
N ARG A 371 1.61 -17.59 -21.83
CA ARG A 371 1.01 -18.88 -22.24
C ARG A 371 1.71 -20.11 -21.65
N PRO A 372 3.06 -20.18 -21.53
CA PRO A 372 3.72 -21.36 -20.97
C PRO A 372 3.24 -21.76 -19.56
N VAL A 373 2.64 -20.83 -18.79
CA VAL A 373 2.11 -21.15 -17.46
C VAL A 373 0.89 -22.07 -17.49
N THR A 374 0.22 -22.19 -18.64
CA THR A 374 -0.97 -23.05 -18.82
C THR A 374 -0.63 -24.52 -19.12
N GLU A 375 0.64 -24.88 -19.13
CA GLU A 375 1.13 -26.20 -19.50
C GLU A 375 1.76 -26.94 -18.30
N GLY A 376 1.72 -28.28 -18.33
CA GLY A 376 2.40 -29.14 -17.37
C GLY A 376 1.67 -29.33 -16.03
N GLU A 377 2.36 -29.96 -15.07
CA GLU A 377 1.77 -30.39 -13.79
C GLU A 377 1.39 -29.22 -12.86
N ARG A 378 2.01 -28.07 -13.03
CA ARG A 378 1.73 -26.85 -12.24
C ARG A 378 1.02 -25.79 -13.07
N ALA A 379 0.22 -26.23 -14.05
CA ALA A 379 -0.49 -25.33 -14.93
C ALA A 379 -1.45 -24.41 -14.15
N LEU A 380 -1.40 -23.11 -14.49
CA LEU A 380 -2.36 -22.11 -14.04
C LEU A 380 -3.34 -21.80 -15.18
N LYS A 381 -4.52 -21.32 -14.85
CA LYS A 381 -5.46 -20.83 -15.86
C LYS A 381 -5.05 -19.41 -16.29
N LEU A 382 -5.18 -19.12 -17.58
CA LEU A 382 -5.12 -17.77 -18.08
C LEU A 382 -6.53 -17.16 -17.98
N GLY A 383 -6.75 -16.38 -16.94
CA GLY A 383 -8.01 -15.71 -16.65
C GLY A 383 -8.25 -14.47 -17.52
N ALA A 384 -9.27 -13.71 -17.17
CA ALA A 384 -9.53 -12.43 -17.80
C ALA A 384 -8.37 -11.46 -17.56
N GLY A 385 -8.10 -10.61 -18.54
CA GLY A 385 -7.08 -9.57 -18.44
C GLY A 385 -7.59 -8.25 -19.02
N GLY A 386 -6.71 -7.26 -19.14
CA GLY A 386 -7.13 -6.02 -19.75
C GLY A 386 -6.07 -4.94 -19.83
N VAL A 387 -6.47 -3.84 -20.42
CA VAL A 387 -5.67 -2.63 -20.52
C VAL A 387 -6.36 -1.53 -19.73
N ILE A 388 -5.77 -1.13 -18.60
CA ILE A 388 -6.21 0.03 -17.82
C ILE A 388 -5.82 1.28 -18.60
N CYS A 389 -6.81 2.11 -18.93
CA CYS A 389 -6.63 3.22 -19.84
C CYS A 389 -7.68 4.32 -19.64
N PHE A 390 -7.69 5.33 -20.49
CA PHE A 390 -8.66 6.43 -20.48
C PHE A 390 -9.80 6.22 -21.49
N ALA A 391 -10.23 4.97 -21.71
CA ALA A 391 -11.45 4.69 -22.46
C ALA A 391 -12.67 5.31 -21.75
N ASN A 392 -13.64 5.78 -22.51
CA ASN A 392 -14.87 6.33 -21.93
C ASN A 392 -15.80 5.23 -21.39
N ASP A 393 -15.70 4.02 -21.95
CA ASP A 393 -16.56 2.91 -21.61
C ASP A 393 -15.75 1.65 -21.36
N LEU A 394 -16.31 0.73 -20.58
CA LEU A 394 -15.82 -0.63 -20.44
C LEU A 394 -16.12 -1.39 -21.75
N LEU A 395 -15.10 -1.70 -22.52
CA LEU A 395 -15.25 -2.35 -23.82
C LEU A 395 -14.46 -3.66 -23.89
N PRO A 396 -15.05 -4.75 -24.45
CA PRO A 396 -14.29 -5.96 -24.69
C PRO A 396 -13.27 -5.76 -25.82
N ILE A 397 -12.06 -6.29 -25.64
CA ILE A 397 -11.04 -6.39 -26.69
C ILE A 397 -11.17 -7.74 -27.41
N ASP A 398 -11.39 -8.78 -26.65
CA ASP A 398 -11.66 -10.15 -27.11
C ASP A 398 -12.52 -10.90 -26.07
N ALA A 399 -12.62 -12.21 -26.18
CA ALA A 399 -13.45 -13.05 -25.29
C ALA A 399 -13.00 -13.05 -23.81
N ARG A 400 -11.82 -12.51 -23.48
CA ARG A 400 -11.26 -12.51 -22.12
C ARG A 400 -10.72 -11.18 -21.65
N ASN A 401 -10.40 -10.27 -22.58
CA ASN A 401 -9.67 -9.05 -22.27
C ASN A 401 -10.53 -7.81 -22.50
N TRP A 402 -10.31 -6.78 -21.66
CA TRP A 402 -11.10 -5.58 -21.59
C TRP A 402 -10.24 -4.32 -21.74
N TYR A 403 -10.78 -3.28 -22.37
CA TYR A 403 -10.36 -1.91 -22.12
C TYR A 403 -11.05 -1.47 -20.81
N ILE A 404 -10.25 -1.25 -19.78
CA ILE A 404 -10.71 -0.94 -18.44
C ILE A 404 -10.49 0.55 -18.19
N PRO A 405 -11.57 1.37 -18.14
CA PRO A 405 -11.44 2.76 -17.75
C PRO A 405 -10.75 2.89 -16.36
N ALA A 406 -9.79 3.79 -16.25
CA ALA A 406 -9.04 3.97 -14.99
C ALA A 406 -9.94 4.29 -13.79
N GLY A 407 -11.06 4.98 -14.00
CA GLY A 407 -12.03 5.28 -12.94
C GLY A 407 -12.76 4.06 -12.35
N LEU A 408 -12.56 2.86 -12.88
CA LEU A 408 -13.14 1.62 -12.33
C LEU A 408 -12.27 0.96 -11.25
N LEU A 409 -11.07 1.47 -10.97
CA LEU A 409 -10.14 0.92 -9.97
C LEU A 409 -10.51 1.21 -8.50
#